data_e090d34966fc42a247227a832844d947
#
_entry.id   e090d34966fc42a247227a832844d947
#
_cell.length_a   1.000
_cell.length_b   1.000
_cell.length_c   1.000
_cell.angle_alpha   90.00
_cell.angle_beta   90.00
_cell.angle_gamma   90.00
#
_symmetry.space_group_name_H-M   'P 1'
#
loop_
_entity.id
_entity.type
_entity.pdbx_description
1 polymer ?
#
loop_
_entity_poly.entity_id
_entity_poly.type
_entity_poly.pdbx_seq_one_letter_code
_entity_poly.pdbx_strand_id
1 'polypeptide(L)'
;AEKGDVRAAVRAAEVDALRSEMSYLTDATDGAWDVEERVRRERGILTFDMHGLDAASAAGATERLLGIRESLQRVRLVTGRGEILHDKSANPGIRPAVLQRLRIEAEAADWQVLVKAGSITLRPMGIAPSKSLRARRFAIFIVPMCTVMGFTFRDLAGSTMEDQGLAFGIAAGVLMTALLSSYRDRSG
;
A
#
# COMPACT_ATOMS: atom_id res chain seq x y z
N ALA A 1 -14.48 -5.16 -25.16
CA ALA A 1 -13.75 -3.96 -25.59
C ALA A 1 -13.84 -2.85 -24.53
N GLU A 2 -15.02 -2.42 -24.14
CA GLU A 2 -15.27 -1.27 -23.24
C GLU A 2 -14.51 -1.29 -21.89
N LYS A 3 -14.44 -2.43 -21.19
CA LYS A 3 -13.70 -2.54 -19.93
C LYS A 3 -12.18 -2.38 -20.08
N GLY A 4 -11.64 -2.70 -21.25
CA GLY A 4 -10.21 -2.52 -21.56
C GLY A 4 -9.88 -1.04 -21.72
N ASP A 5 -10.72 -0.32 -22.42
CA ASP A 5 -10.53 1.09 -22.74
C ASP A 5 -10.66 1.98 -21.49
N VAL A 6 -11.61 1.68 -20.60
CA VAL A 6 -11.74 2.38 -19.31
C VAL A 6 -10.50 2.19 -18.43
N ARG A 7 -9.97 0.97 -18.37
CA ARG A 7 -8.73 0.71 -17.61
C ARG A 7 -7.51 1.40 -18.21
N ALA A 8 -7.45 1.51 -19.53
CA ALA A 8 -6.36 2.23 -20.20
C ALA A 8 -6.44 3.73 -19.91
N ALA A 9 -7.64 4.30 -19.97
CA ALA A 9 -7.87 5.72 -19.65
C ALA A 9 -7.51 6.05 -18.19
N VAL A 10 -7.94 5.23 -17.23
CA VAL A 10 -7.58 5.41 -15.80
C VAL A 10 -6.06 5.36 -15.63
N ARG A 11 -5.38 4.42 -16.29
CA ARG A 11 -3.93 4.29 -16.19
C ARG A 11 -3.17 5.47 -16.82
N ALA A 12 -3.69 6.06 -17.88
CA ALA A 12 -3.14 7.27 -18.47
C ALA A 12 -3.32 8.45 -17.51
N ALA A 13 -4.51 8.62 -16.97
CA ALA A 13 -4.81 9.69 -16.01
C ALA A 13 -3.91 9.64 -14.75
N GLU A 14 -3.56 8.45 -14.26
CA GLU A 14 -2.61 8.30 -13.14
C GLU A 14 -1.19 8.80 -13.51
N VAL A 15 -0.73 8.51 -14.73
CA VAL A 15 0.58 8.98 -15.20
C VAL A 15 0.56 10.50 -15.32
N ASP A 16 -0.48 11.05 -15.95
CA ASP A 16 -0.62 12.48 -16.18
C ASP A 16 -0.73 13.26 -14.88
N ALA A 17 -1.50 12.74 -13.90
CA ALA A 17 -1.61 13.34 -12.58
C ALA A 17 -0.25 13.41 -11.87
N LEU A 18 0.52 12.31 -11.90
CA LEU A 18 1.83 12.29 -11.27
C LEU A 18 2.85 13.17 -12.01
N ARG A 19 2.82 13.20 -13.34
CA ARG A 19 3.68 14.08 -14.15
C ARG A 19 3.40 15.55 -13.88
N SER A 20 2.12 15.93 -13.84
CA SER A 20 1.71 17.30 -13.52
C SER A 20 2.19 17.74 -12.15
N GLU A 21 2.08 16.86 -11.13
CA GLU A 21 2.54 17.17 -9.78
C GLU A 21 4.07 17.25 -9.66
N MET A 22 4.80 16.47 -10.47
CA MET A 22 6.27 16.41 -10.44
C MET A 22 6.96 17.32 -11.46
N SER A 23 6.23 18.07 -12.28
CA SER A 23 6.79 18.95 -13.32
C SER A 23 7.78 19.98 -12.76
N TYR A 24 7.55 20.49 -11.57
CA TYR A 24 8.43 21.45 -10.90
C TYR A 24 9.87 20.93 -10.70
N LEU A 25 10.07 19.61 -10.66
CA LEU A 25 11.41 19.01 -10.52
C LEU A 25 12.26 19.22 -11.77
N THR A 26 11.65 19.25 -12.95
CA THR A 26 12.35 19.56 -14.20
C THR A 26 12.90 20.98 -14.16
N ASP A 27 12.11 21.93 -13.69
CA ASP A 27 12.53 23.32 -13.54
C ASP A 27 13.61 23.47 -12.44
N ALA A 28 13.39 22.79 -11.30
CA ALA A 28 14.32 22.85 -10.17
C ALA A 28 15.69 22.23 -10.45
N THR A 29 15.81 21.38 -11.48
CA THR A 29 17.06 20.72 -11.87
C THR A 29 17.64 21.25 -13.19
N ASP A 30 17.17 22.41 -13.67
CA ASP A 30 17.57 22.99 -14.97
C ASP A 30 17.46 21.98 -16.14
N GLY A 31 16.44 21.12 -16.10
CA GLY A 31 16.20 20.09 -17.11
C GLY A 31 17.08 18.84 -16.99
N ALA A 32 17.98 18.75 -15.99
CA ALA A 32 18.79 17.54 -15.78
C ALA A 32 17.95 16.32 -15.36
N TRP A 33 16.76 16.56 -14.81
CA TRP A 33 15.77 15.53 -14.46
C TRP A 33 14.48 15.80 -15.23
N ASP A 34 14.18 14.97 -16.23
CA ASP A 34 13.00 15.13 -17.07
C ASP A 34 11.84 14.26 -16.57
N VAL A 35 10.70 14.90 -16.26
CA VAL A 35 9.50 14.25 -15.77
C VAL A 35 8.93 13.23 -16.75
N GLU A 36 9.01 13.49 -18.07
CA GLU A 36 8.47 12.61 -19.11
C GLU A 36 9.21 11.26 -19.15
N GLU A 37 10.53 11.29 -18.96
CA GLU A 37 11.36 10.09 -18.94
C GLU A 37 11.30 9.38 -17.59
N ARG A 38 11.18 10.11 -16.49
CA ARG A 38 11.30 9.60 -15.13
C ARG A 38 9.97 9.11 -14.53
N VAL A 39 8.85 9.61 -15.03
CA VAL A 39 7.51 9.18 -14.62
C VAL A 39 6.88 8.40 -15.77
N ARG A 40 6.88 7.08 -15.64
CA ARG A 40 6.36 6.19 -16.69
C ARG A 40 5.73 4.94 -16.12
N ARG A 41 4.98 4.22 -16.95
CA ARG A 41 4.41 2.94 -16.55
C ARG A 41 5.29 1.79 -17.05
N GLU A 42 5.83 1.01 -16.11
CA GLU A 42 6.63 -0.18 -16.41
C GLU A 42 5.91 -1.45 -15.96
N ARG A 43 5.69 -2.38 -16.88
CA ARG A 43 5.01 -3.65 -16.59
C ARG A 43 3.68 -3.49 -15.83
N GLY A 44 2.92 -2.45 -16.19
CA GLY A 44 1.64 -2.15 -15.58
C GLY A 44 1.68 -1.43 -14.23
N ILE A 45 2.87 -1.09 -13.71
CA ILE A 45 3.06 -0.35 -12.46
C ILE A 45 3.53 1.06 -12.80
N LEU A 46 2.91 2.07 -12.19
CA LEU A 46 3.37 3.44 -12.26
C LEU A 46 4.73 3.53 -11.57
N THR A 47 5.75 3.94 -12.28
CA THR A 47 7.13 4.02 -11.80
C THR A 47 7.58 5.47 -11.81
N PHE A 48 8.10 5.92 -10.69
CA PHE A 48 8.70 7.21 -10.50
C PHE A 48 10.20 7.03 -10.20
N ASP A 49 11.04 7.39 -11.15
CA ASP A 49 12.47 7.25 -11.03
C ASP A 49 13.10 8.52 -10.44
N MET A 50 13.60 8.43 -9.22
CA MET A 50 14.19 9.52 -8.46
C MET A 50 15.71 9.64 -8.66
N HIS A 51 16.33 8.85 -9.57
CA HIS A 51 17.74 9.00 -9.84
C HIS A 51 18.07 10.39 -10.39
N GLY A 52 19.09 10.99 -9.84
CA GLY A 52 19.52 12.35 -10.21
C GLY A 52 18.90 13.45 -9.36
N LEU A 53 17.94 13.15 -8.49
CA LEU A 53 17.46 14.09 -7.48
C LEU A 53 18.39 14.12 -6.27
N ASP A 54 18.42 15.23 -5.56
CA ASP A 54 19.00 15.28 -4.23
C ASP A 54 18.01 14.74 -3.16
N ALA A 55 18.49 14.57 -1.94
CA ALA A 55 17.67 14.02 -0.86
C ALA A 55 16.48 14.92 -0.48
N ALA A 56 16.64 16.24 -0.56
CA ALA A 56 15.59 17.20 -0.22
C ALA A 56 14.48 17.21 -1.27
N SER A 57 14.86 17.25 -2.55
CA SER A 57 13.91 17.15 -3.68
C SER A 57 13.17 15.84 -3.68
N ALA A 58 13.84 14.72 -3.41
CA ALA A 58 13.18 13.40 -3.32
C ALA A 58 12.20 13.31 -2.13
N ALA A 59 12.55 13.91 -0.99
CA ALA A 59 11.65 13.99 0.16
C ALA A 59 10.42 14.85 -0.15
N GLY A 60 10.60 16.03 -0.75
CA GLY A 60 9.50 16.91 -1.17
C GLY A 60 8.60 16.27 -2.22
N ALA A 61 9.19 15.58 -3.19
CA ALA A 61 8.44 14.82 -4.19
C ALA A 61 7.61 13.69 -3.56
N THR A 62 8.13 13.02 -2.53
CA THR A 62 7.39 12.00 -1.79
C THR A 62 6.19 12.59 -1.06
N GLU A 63 6.33 13.75 -0.42
CA GLU A 63 5.24 14.46 0.25
C GLU A 63 4.13 14.85 -0.74
N ARG A 64 4.48 15.44 -1.88
CA ARG A 64 3.51 15.80 -2.93
C ARG A 64 2.81 14.57 -3.52
N LEU A 65 3.54 13.47 -3.74
CA LEU A 65 2.96 12.20 -4.18
C LEU A 65 1.90 11.69 -3.19
N LEU A 66 2.16 11.80 -1.90
CA LEU A 66 1.20 11.43 -0.87
C LEU A 66 -0.02 12.36 -0.90
N GLY A 67 0.14 13.63 -1.23
CA GLY A 67 -0.97 14.59 -1.40
C GLY A 67 -1.98 14.20 -2.49
N ILE A 68 -1.51 13.57 -3.58
CA ILE A 68 -2.36 13.09 -4.69
C ILE A 68 -2.72 11.59 -4.59
N ARG A 69 -2.54 10.98 -3.42
CA ARG A 69 -2.71 9.53 -3.20
C ARG A 69 -4.04 8.95 -3.68
N GLU A 70 -5.12 9.73 -3.62
CA GLU A 70 -6.46 9.28 -4.01
C GLU A 70 -6.58 9.02 -5.52
N SER A 71 -5.77 9.71 -6.34
CA SER A 71 -5.70 9.52 -7.79
C SER A 71 -4.74 8.41 -8.22
N LEU A 72 -4.00 7.81 -7.29
CA LEU A 72 -2.96 6.81 -7.57
C LEU A 72 -3.33 5.45 -7.01
N GLN A 73 -3.07 4.38 -7.77
CA GLN A 73 -3.27 3.01 -7.28
C GLN A 73 -1.98 2.45 -6.67
N ARG A 74 -1.02 2.12 -7.50
CA ARG A 74 0.24 1.51 -7.10
C ARG A 74 1.40 2.23 -7.72
N VAL A 75 2.30 2.73 -6.89
CA VAL A 75 3.47 3.48 -7.35
C VAL A 75 4.75 2.79 -6.89
N ARG A 76 5.72 2.69 -7.78
CA ARG A 76 7.08 2.25 -7.50
C ARG A 76 8.00 3.47 -7.55
N LEU A 77 8.62 3.78 -6.43
CA LEU A 77 9.68 4.78 -6.31
C LEU A 77 11.03 4.08 -6.55
N VAL A 78 11.78 4.48 -7.55
CA VAL A 78 13.11 3.95 -7.82
C VAL A 78 14.12 4.91 -7.20
N THR A 79 14.76 4.47 -6.10
CA THR A 79 15.66 5.29 -5.29
C THR A 79 17.15 4.91 -5.43
N GLY A 80 17.43 3.94 -6.30
CA GLY A 80 18.75 3.32 -6.35
C GLY A 80 19.02 2.38 -5.17
N ARG A 81 20.09 1.61 -5.25
CA ARG A 81 20.48 0.67 -4.18
C ARG A 81 21.03 1.39 -2.96
N GLY A 82 21.31 2.73 -3.06
CA GLY A 82 22.06 3.45 -2.06
C GLY A 82 23.39 2.72 -1.86
N GLU A 83 24.41 3.03 -2.62
CA GLU A 83 25.74 2.66 -2.19
C GLU A 83 25.89 3.20 -0.77
N ILE A 84 26.25 2.31 0.14
CA ILE A 84 26.74 2.69 1.45
C ILE A 84 28.09 3.34 1.14
N LEU A 85 28.04 4.59 0.68
CA LEU A 85 29.22 5.42 0.65
C LEU A 85 29.63 5.56 2.11
N HIS A 86 30.77 4.98 2.43
CA HIS A 86 31.44 5.12 3.74
C HIS A 86 31.81 6.58 4.03
N ASP A 87 31.42 7.51 3.17
CA ASP A 87 31.59 8.93 3.38
C ASP A 87 30.42 9.47 4.19
N LYS A 88 30.71 9.73 5.47
CA LYS A 88 29.81 10.38 6.44
C LYS A 88 29.56 11.87 6.13
N SER A 89 29.70 12.29 4.88
CA SER A 89 29.34 13.65 4.47
C SER A 89 27.82 13.81 4.57
N ALA A 90 27.41 14.91 5.14
CA ALA A 90 26.13 15.31 5.71
C ALA A 90 24.88 15.23 4.81
N ASN A 91 24.87 14.49 3.72
CA ASN A 91 23.71 14.33 2.84
C ASN A 91 23.15 12.92 2.96
N PRO A 92 22.02 12.73 3.64
CA PRO A 92 21.33 11.44 3.61
C PRO A 92 20.99 11.13 2.15
N GLY A 93 21.34 9.93 1.67
CA GLY A 93 20.99 9.52 0.31
C GLY A 93 19.46 9.54 0.09
N ILE A 94 19.03 9.58 -1.17
CA ILE A 94 17.61 9.64 -1.59
C ILE A 94 16.73 8.66 -0.79
N ARG A 95 17.16 7.41 -0.70
CA ARG A 95 16.38 6.35 -0.06
C ARG A 95 16.09 6.58 1.43
N PRO A 96 17.06 6.93 2.29
CA PRO A 96 16.79 7.28 3.67
C PRO A 96 15.84 8.47 3.81
N ALA A 97 15.99 9.51 2.98
CA ALA A 97 15.12 10.69 3.00
C ALA A 97 13.65 10.32 2.66
N VAL A 98 13.44 9.53 1.61
CA VAL A 98 12.12 9.02 1.22
C VAL A 98 11.50 8.16 2.32
N LEU A 99 12.27 7.23 2.90
CA LEU A 99 11.78 6.37 3.98
C LEU A 99 11.44 7.16 5.25
N GLN A 100 12.21 8.20 5.56
CA GLN A 100 11.93 9.08 6.67
C GLN A 100 10.60 9.83 6.45
N ARG A 101 10.37 10.39 5.26
CA ARG A 101 9.09 11.02 4.93
C ARG A 101 7.93 10.06 5.04
N LEU A 102 8.01 8.86 4.48
CA LEU A 102 6.98 7.84 4.57
C LEU A 102 6.66 7.38 6.00
N ARG A 103 7.56 7.61 6.97
CA ARG A 103 7.31 7.32 8.39
C ARG A 103 6.63 8.46 9.13
N ILE A 104 6.86 9.68 8.70
CA ILE A 104 6.39 10.90 9.39
C ILE A 104 5.02 11.31 8.88
N GLU A 105 4.77 11.22 7.56
CA GLU A 105 3.54 11.69 6.94
C GLU A 105 2.35 10.79 7.31
N ALA A 106 1.31 11.40 7.86
CA ALA A 106 0.07 10.72 8.24
C ALA A 106 -0.62 10.06 7.01
N GLU A 107 -0.48 10.67 5.85
CA GLU A 107 -1.01 10.19 4.58
C GLU A 107 -0.42 8.84 4.16
N ALA A 108 0.80 8.54 4.58
CA ALA A 108 1.42 7.25 4.33
C ALA A 108 0.79 6.10 5.13
N ALA A 109 0.00 6.40 6.17
CA ALA A 109 -0.66 5.39 7.01
C ALA A 109 -1.65 4.50 6.23
N ASP A 110 -2.23 5.04 5.15
CA ASP A 110 -3.16 4.30 4.27
C ASP A 110 -2.45 3.53 3.14
N TRP A 111 -1.11 3.52 3.15
CA TRP A 111 -0.31 2.84 2.16
C TRP A 111 0.51 1.71 2.79
N GLN A 112 0.53 0.58 2.10
CA GLN A 112 1.49 -0.48 2.37
C GLN A 112 2.82 -0.13 1.71
N VAL A 113 3.85 0.08 2.52
CA VAL A 113 5.21 0.39 2.06
C VAL A 113 6.01 -0.91 1.93
N LEU A 114 6.34 -1.30 0.71
CA LEU A 114 7.15 -2.50 0.42
C LEU A 114 8.54 -2.08 -0.02
N VAL A 115 9.50 -2.24 0.86
CA VAL A 115 10.91 -1.86 0.62
C VAL A 115 11.65 -3.03 -0.02
N LYS A 116 12.25 -2.79 -1.21
CA LYS A 116 13.12 -3.73 -1.93
C LYS A 116 14.48 -3.09 -2.20
N ALA A 117 15.46 -3.91 -2.58
CA ALA A 117 16.76 -3.39 -3.02
C ALA A 117 16.55 -2.44 -4.22
N GLY A 118 16.89 -1.15 -4.04
CA GLY A 118 16.82 -0.12 -5.08
C GLY A 118 15.44 0.48 -5.37
N SER A 119 14.36 0.00 -4.74
CA SER A 119 13.02 0.57 -4.94
C SER A 119 12.13 0.45 -3.70
N ILE A 120 11.16 1.36 -3.60
CA ILE A 120 10.11 1.37 -2.59
C ILE A 120 8.79 1.31 -3.35
N THR A 121 7.96 0.33 -3.07
CA THR A 121 6.64 0.22 -3.71
C THR A 121 5.58 0.62 -2.70
N LEU A 122 4.79 1.62 -3.07
CA LEU A 122 3.63 2.09 -2.35
C LEU A 122 2.38 1.44 -2.95
N ARG A 123 1.55 0.86 -2.10
CA ARG A 123 0.29 0.24 -2.50
C ARG A 123 -0.81 0.67 -1.54
N PRO A 124 -1.95 1.19 -2.04
CA PRO A 124 -3.08 1.50 -1.19
C PRO A 124 -3.51 0.29 -0.39
N MET A 125 -3.75 0.45 0.90
CA MET A 125 -4.22 -0.65 1.76
C MET A 125 -5.70 -0.98 1.55
N GLY A 126 -6.39 -0.23 0.70
CA GLY A 126 -7.83 -0.32 0.50
C GLY A 126 -8.61 0.50 1.54
N ILE A 127 -9.88 0.72 1.25
CA ILE A 127 -10.78 1.51 2.09
C ILE A 127 -11.21 0.65 3.28
N ALA A 128 -11.07 1.20 4.49
CA ALA A 128 -11.58 0.53 5.69
C ALA A 128 -13.12 0.43 5.61
N PRO A 129 -13.70 -0.73 5.92
CA PRO A 129 -15.15 -0.89 5.88
C PRO A 129 -15.82 0.06 6.88
N SER A 130 -16.94 0.68 6.47
CA SER A 130 -17.75 1.49 7.36
C SER A 130 -18.26 0.65 8.54
N LYS A 131 -18.63 1.30 9.65
CA LYS A 131 -19.16 0.59 10.84
C LYS A 131 -20.37 -0.29 10.49
N SER A 132 -21.27 0.21 9.65
CA SER A 132 -22.44 -0.55 9.18
C SER A 132 -22.06 -1.75 8.32
N LEU A 133 -21.11 -1.59 7.40
CA LEU A 133 -20.63 -2.69 6.56
C LEU A 133 -19.90 -3.75 7.37
N ARG A 134 -19.10 -3.33 8.36
CA ARG A 134 -18.44 -4.25 9.30
C ARG A 134 -19.46 -5.05 10.11
N ALA A 135 -20.48 -4.39 10.67
CA ALA A 135 -21.53 -5.05 11.41
C ALA A 135 -22.31 -6.04 10.54
N ARG A 136 -22.65 -5.67 9.30
CA ARG A 136 -23.34 -6.55 8.35
C ARG A 136 -22.48 -7.77 8.00
N ARG A 137 -21.19 -7.59 7.71
CA ARG A 137 -20.26 -8.70 7.43
C ARG A 137 -20.14 -9.61 8.65
N PHE A 138 -19.99 -9.03 9.84
CA PHE A 138 -19.91 -9.78 11.07
C PHE A 138 -21.16 -10.64 11.26
N ALA A 139 -22.36 -10.09 11.10
CA ALA A 139 -23.62 -10.82 11.24
C ALA A 139 -23.77 -11.97 10.21
N ILE A 140 -23.26 -11.79 8.99
CA ILE A 140 -23.31 -12.84 7.95
C ILE A 140 -22.34 -13.98 8.27
N PHE A 141 -21.13 -13.67 8.77
CA PHE A 141 -20.09 -14.68 8.95
C PHE A 141 -20.07 -15.34 10.32
N ILE A 142 -20.71 -14.74 11.34
CA ILE A 142 -20.62 -15.25 12.74
C ILE A 142 -21.16 -16.67 12.88
N VAL A 143 -22.34 -16.93 12.34
CA VAL A 143 -22.98 -18.25 12.46
C VAL A 143 -22.18 -19.33 11.74
N PRO A 144 -21.89 -19.23 10.42
CA PRO A 144 -21.15 -20.28 9.73
C PRO A 144 -19.72 -20.48 10.31
N MET A 145 -19.03 -19.41 10.72
CA MET A 145 -17.70 -19.54 11.30
C MET A 145 -17.69 -20.22 12.66
N CYS A 146 -18.60 -19.82 13.57
CA CYS A 146 -18.71 -20.47 14.87
C CYS A 146 -19.15 -21.94 14.74
N THR A 147 -20.02 -22.25 13.79
CA THR A 147 -20.45 -23.63 13.54
C THR A 147 -19.29 -24.48 13.04
N VAL A 148 -18.63 -24.06 11.96
CA VAL A 148 -17.51 -24.83 11.39
C VAL A 148 -16.38 -25.01 12.41
N MET A 149 -15.93 -23.91 13.05
CA MET A 149 -14.85 -23.97 14.02
C MET A 149 -15.25 -24.77 15.27
N GLY A 150 -16.49 -24.59 15.76
CA GLY A 150 -16.98 -25.32 16.93
C GLY A 150 -16.93 -26.82 16.70
N PHE A 151 -17.50 -27.34 15.63
CA PHE A 151 -17.45 -28.76 15.30
C PHE A 151 -16.04 -29.27 15.04
N THR A 152 -15.22 -28.52 14.29
CA THR A 152 -13.84 -28.94 14.04
C THR A 152 -13.04 -29.10 15.32
N PHE A 153 -13.12 -28.14 16.24
CA PHE A 153 -12.37 -28.23 17.50
C PHE A 153 -12.96 -29.22 18.47
N ARG A 154 -14.27 -29.45 18.45
CA ARG A 154 -14.92 -30.53 19.19
C ARG A 154 -14.38 -31.89 18.76
N ASP A 155 -14.33 -32.16 17.46
CA ASP A 155 -13.86 -33.42 16.91
C ASP A 155 -12.36 -33.63 17.22
N LEU A 156 -11.55 -32.57 17.17
CA LEU A 156 -10.12 -32.62 17.48
C LEU A 156 -9.85 -32.86 18.98
N ALA A 157 -10.72 -32.39 19.86
CA ALA A 157 -10.55 -32.52 21.31
C ALA A 157 -10.78 -33.94 21.82
N GLY A 158 -11.48 -34.78 21.04
CA GLY A 158 -11.82 -36.14 21.41
C GLY A 158 -12.91 -36.22 22.51
N SER A 159 -13.38 -37.43 22.80
CA SER A 159 -14.53 -37.68 23.65
C SER A 159 -14.41 -37.21 25.11
N THR A 160 -13.19 -37.00 25.61
CA THR A 160 -12.96 -36.58 27.01
C THR A 160 -13.01 -35.05 27.20
N MET A 161 -12.90 -34.26 26.13
CA MET A 161 -12.85 -32.78 26.16
C MET A 161 -13.76 -32.12 25.14
N GLU A 162 -14.82 -32.79 24.70
CA GLU A 162 -15.74 -32.29 23.65
C GLU A 162 -16.27 -30.89 23.92
N ASP A 163 -16.74 -30.62 25.16
CA ASP A 163 -17.31 -29.32 25.53
C ASP A 163 -16.29 -28.21 25.53
N GLN A 164 -15.06 -28.51 25.95
CA GLN A 164 -13.97 -27.54 25.93
C GLN A 164 -13.52 -27.25 24.50
N GLY A 165 -13.45 -28.28 23.64
CA GLY A 165 -13.19 -28.15 22.22
C GLY A 165 -14.23 -27.28 21.53
N LEU A 166 -15.53 -27.53 21.79
CA LEU A 166 -16.63 -26.74 21.26
C LEU A 166 -16.51 -25.25 21.67
N ALA A 167 -16.31 -25.00 22.98
CA ALA A 167 -16.19 -23.63 23.49
C ALA A 167 -14.98 -22.88 22.85
N PHE A 168 -13.84 -23.55 22.73
CA PHE A 168 -12.67 -22.99 22.07
C PHE A 168 -12.91 -22.71 20.58
N GLY A 169 -13.56 -23.63 19.88
CA GLY A 169 -13.92 -23.46 18.47
C GLY A 169 -14.88 -22.30 18.26
N ILE A 170 -15.87 -22.10 19.11
CA ILE A 170 -16.77 -20.94 19.05
C ILE A 170 -15.98 -19.64 19.25
N ALA A 171 -15.09 -19.58 20.25
CA ALA A 171 -14.26 -18.40 20.48
C ALA A 171 -13.35 -18.10 19.29
N ALA A 172 -12.72 -19.10 18.69
CA ALA A 172 -11.93 -18.98 17.47
C ALA A 172 -12.78 -18.49 16.29
N GLY A 173 -14.00 -18.98 16.13
CA GLY A 173 -14.95 -18.54 15.11
C GLY A 173 -15.34 -17.06 15.25
N VAL A 174 -15.54 -16.57 16.47
CA VAL A 174 -15.80 -15.16 16.75
C VAL A 174 -14.61 -14.29 16.34
N LEU A 175 -13.38 -14.68 16.72
CA LEU A 175 -12.16 -13.96 16.36
C LEU A 175 -11.95 -13.90 14.84
N MET A 176 -12.11 -15.03 14.16
CA MET A 176 -11.99 -15.09 12.70
C MET A 176 -13.05 -14.22 12.01
N THR A 177 -14.27 -14.22 12.52
CA THR A 177 -15.35 -13.35 12.00
C THR A 177 -15.01 -11.87 12.20
N ALA A 178 -14.45 -11.49 13.35
CA ALA A 178 -14.01 -10.11 13.61
C ALA A 178 -12.90 -9.67 12.65
N LEU A 179 -11.93 -10.54 12.38
CA LEU A 179 -10.86 -10.29 11.41
C LEU A 179 -11.41 -10.15 9.99
N LEU A 180 -12.24 -11.08 9.54
CA LEU A 180 -12.84 -11.05 8.20
C LEU A 180 -13.76 -9.83 7.99
N SER A 181 -14.54 -9.44 9.01
CA SER A 181 -15.41 -8.27 8.93
C SER A 181 -14.63 -6.95 8.85
N SER A 182 -13.39 -6.93 9.36
CA SER A 182 -12.49 -5.77 9.38
C SER A 182 -11.61 -5.68 8.14
N TYR A 183 -11.71 -6.66 7.23
CA TYR A 183 -10.89 -6.66 6.02
C TYR A 183 -11.16 -5.43 5.15
N ARG A 184 -10.09 -4.75 4.74
CA ARG A 184 -10.18 -3.57 3.87
C ARG A 184 -10.51 -3.98 2.44
N ASP A 185 -11.53 -3.35 1.85
CA ASP A 185 -11.85 -3.57 0.46
C ASP A 185 -10.75 -2.99 -0.43
N ARG A 186 -10.29 -3.77 -1.40
CA ARG A 186 -9.47 -3.22 -2.47
C ARG A 186 -10.35 -2.25 -3.25
N SER A 187 -9.98 -0.97 -3.29
CA SER A 187 -10.53 -0.04 -4.28
C SER A 187 -10.32 -0.67 -5.65
N GLY A 188 -11.41 -1.00 -6.31
CA GLY A 188 -11.45 -1.68 -7.60
C GLY A 188 -10.89 -0.85 -8.73
#